data_1605ef3a246667e66ffdb2a5fd48447d
#
_entry.id   1605ef3a246667e66ffdb2a5fd48447d
#
_cell.length_a   1.000
_cell.length_b   1.000
_cell.length_c   1.000
_cell.angle_alpha   90.00
_cell.angle_beta   90.00
_cell.angle_gamma   90.00
#
_symmetry.space_group_name_H-M   'P 1'
#
loop_
_entity.id
_entity.type
_entity.pdbx_description
1 polymer ?
#
loop_
_entity_poly.entity_id
_entity_poly.type
_entity_poly.pdbx_seq_one_letter_code
_entity_poly.pdbx_strand_id
1 'polypeptide(L)'
;MSRSDVLVDADYVEAHIGAPGTVIVEVDEDTSAYDKGHIPGAVKVDWKKDLQDPVRRDFVDKTGFEALLSERGIANDDTVLLYGGNNNWFAAYAYWYFKLYGHDKILLLDGGRKKWELDSRELSTDVPQRPRTSYTATEQDASLRALRDEVLASIGKRNLVDVRSPDEFTGRLLAPAHLPQEQAQRAGHIPTARNVPWSKAANEDGTFRSDDQLRQLYQGDAGLDFGKDTIAYCRIGERSAHTWFVLHELLDQPNVKNYDGSWTEYGSLVGVPIELGEAR
;
A
#
# COMPACT_ATOMS: atom_id res chain seq x y z
N MET A 1 2.72 16.80 -7.74
CA MET A 1 3.98 16.18 -7.24
C MET A 1 4.61 15.43 -8.40
N SER A 2 5.92 15.45 -8.61
CA SER A 2 6.49 14.68 -9.71
C SER A 2 6.75 13.24 -9.26
N ARG A 3 6.77 12.29 -10.21
CA ARG A 3 7.10 10.89 -9.93
C ARG A 3 8.41 10.73 -9.16
N SER A 4 9.42 11.54 -9.49
CA SER A 4 10.72 11.54 -8.82
C SER A 4 10.72 12.08 -7.38
N ASP A 5 9.63 12.73 -6.96
CA ASP A 5 9.50 13.22 -5.59
C ASP A 5 9.10 12.10 -4.61
N VAL A 6 8.62 10.97 -5.12
CA VAL A 6 8.06 9.86 -4.32
C VAL A 6 8.63 8.48 -4.68
N LEU A 7 9.26 8.35 -5.85
CA LEU A 7 9.76 7.07 -6.37
C LEU A 7 11.22 7.22 -6.81
N VAL A 8 12.09 6.33 -6.33
CA VAL A 8 13.52 6.33 -6.61
C VAL A 8 13.98 4.98 -7.14
N ASP A 9 15.05 4.97 -7.92
CA ASP A 9 15.67 3.76 -8.44
C ASP A 9 16.66 3.12 -7.46
N ALA A 10 17.18 1.97 -7.83
CA ALA A 10 18.13 1.22 -7.02
C ALA A 10 19.49 1.92 -6.88
N ASP A 11 19.91 2.71 -7.88
CA ASP A 11 21.17 3.47 -7.82
C ASP A 11 21.08 4.56 -6.74
N TYR A 12 19.93 5.24 -6.67
CA TYR A 12 19.66 6.21 -5.62
C TYR A 12 19.72 5.58 -4.22
N VAL A 13 19.05 4.43 -4.03
CA VAL A 13 19.04 3.74 -2.72
C VAL A 13 20.45 3.29 -2.35
N GLU A 14 21.20 2.68 -3.27
CA GLU A 14 22.58 2.23 -3.05
C GLU A 14 23.51 3.38 -2.63
N ALA A 15 23.39 4.54 -3.28
CA ALA A 15 24.16 5.74 -2.94
C ALA A 15 23.80 6.33 -1.56
N HIS A 16 22.66 5.96 -0.98
CA HIS A 16 22.19 6.46 0.31
C HIS A 16 22.26 5.44 1.45
N ILE A 17 22.86 4.26 1.21
CA ILE A 17 23.13 3.28 2.29
C ILE A 17 24.05 3.91 3.33
N GLY A 18 23.57 3.98 4.58
CA GLY A 18 24.32 4.57 5.70
C GLY A 18 24.43 6.10 5.67
N ALA A 19 23.76 6.79 4.74
CA ALA A 19 23.76 8.24 4.69
C ALA A 19 23.04 8.84 5.93
N PRO A 20 23.60 9.89 6.57
CA PRO A 20 22.94 10.57 7.67
C PRO A 20 21.56 11.12 7.26
N GLY A 21 20.58 10.99 8.12
CA GLY A 21 19.21 11.46 7.87
C GLY A 21 18.45 10.61 6.84
N THR A 22 18.93 9.40 6.52
CA THR A 22 18.25 8.44 5.66
C THR A 22 18.07 7.11 6.38
N VAL A 23 16.88 6.53 6.29
CA VAL A 23 16.56 5.22 6.85
C VAL A 23 15.90 4.35 5.78
N ILE A 24 16.54 3.25 5.44
CA ILE A 24 15.97 2.24 4.54
C ILE A 24 15.13 1.30 5.38
N VAL A 25 13.90 1.03 4.96
CA VAL A 25 12.92 0.22 5.70
C VAL A 25 12.34 -0.85 4.80
N GLU A 26 12.48 -2.11 5.21
CA GLU A 26 11.83 -3.22 4.54
C GLU A 26 10.47 -3.52 5.16
N VAL A 27 9.44 -3.57 4.30
CA VAL A 27 8.10 -4.03 4.65
C VAL A 27 7.65 -5.03 3.60
N ASP A 28 7.68 -6.32 3.94
CA ASP A 28 7.40 -7.41 2.99
C ASP A 28 6.18 -8.23 3.43
N GLU A 29 5.49 -8.87 2.46
CA GLU A 29 4.44 -9.86 2.73
C GLU A 29 5.02 -11.05 3.51
N ASP A 30 6.13 -11.62 3.03
CA ASP A 30 6.91 -12.60 3.78
C ASP A 30 7.78 -11.90 4.81
N THR A 31 7.28 -11.77 6.02
CA THR A 31 8.01 -11.12 7.12
C THR A 31 9.33 -11.81 7.48
N SER A 32 9.62 -13.01 6.93
CA SER A 32 10.89 -13.71 7.08
C SER A 32 11.91 -13.40 5.97
N ALA A 33 11.51 -12.67 4.93
CA ALA A 33 12.39 -12.35 3.81
C ALA A 33 13.60 -11.52 4.25
N TYR A 34 13.38 -10.55 5.13
CA TYR A 34 14.43 -9.73 5.73
C TYR A 34 15.56 -10.56 6.36
N ASP A 35 15.20 -11.60 7.11
CA ASP A 35 16.17 -12.43 7.85
C ASP A 35 17.03 -13.29 6.92
N LYS A 36 16.55 -13.56 5.70
CA LYS A 36 17.28 -14.30 4.64
C LYS A 36 18.25 -13.40 3.87
N GLY A 37 18.01 -12.09 3.88
CA GLY A 37 18.83 -11.07 3.23
C GLY A 37 18.00 -9.82 2.97
N HIS A 38 18.57 -8.65 3.23
CA HIS A 38 17.94 -7.34 3.05
C HIS A 38 18.96 -6.33 2.50
N ILE A 39 18.49 -5.20 2.01
CA ILE A 39 19.37 -4.11 1.58
C ILE A 39 20.26 -3.70 2.76
N PRO A 40 21.60 -3.57 2.58
CA PRO A 40 22.49 -3.24 3.68
C PRO A 40 22.02 -2.00 4.45
N GLY A 41 21.98 -2.12 5.78
CA GLY A 41 21.54 -1.04 6.67
C GLY A 41 20.03 -0.84 6.77
N ALA A 42 19.22 -1.64 6.09
CA ALA A 42 17.76 -1.56 6.20
C ALA A 42 17.27 -2.06 7.57
N VAL A 43 16.26 -1.39 8.12
CA VAL A 43 15.51 -1.86 9.29
C VAL A 43 14.25 -2.59 8.87
N LYS A 44 13.80 -3.55 9.67
CA LYS A 44 12.60 -4.34 9.45
C LYS A 44 11.38 -3.69 10.09
N VAL A 45 10.28 -3.63 9.34
CA VAL A 45 8.94 -3.44 9.88
C VAL A 45 8.09 -4.66 9.52
N ASP A 46 7.64 -5.40 10.51
CA ASP A 46 6.77 -6.56 10.35
C ASP A 46 5.31 -6.07 10.30
N TRP A 47 4.70 -6.08 9.12
CA TRP A 47 3.37 -5.52 8.94
C TRP A 47 2.31 -6.15 9.85
N LYS A 48 2.46 -7.43 10.21
CA LYS A 48 1.49 -8.14 11.07
C LYS A 48 1.60 -7.72 12.53
N LYS A 49 2.81 -7.48 13.00
CA LYS A 49 3.09 -7.15 14.41
C LYS A 49 3.12 -5.67 14.65
N ASP A 50 3.71 -4.92 13.71
CA ASP A 50 4.09 -3.53 13.93
C ASP A 50 3.02 -2.56 13.38
N LEU A 51 2.27 -2.97 12.32
CA LEU A 51 1.32 -2.08 11.65
C LEU A 51 -0.16 -2.40 11.95
N GLN A 52 -0.45 -3.41 12.75
CA GLN A 52 -1.83 -3.78 13.11
C GLN A 52 -2.08 -3.56 14.60
N ASP A 53 -3.31 -3.20 14.95
CA ASP A 53 -3.77 -3.21 16.35
C ASP A 53 -3.89 -4.69 16.80
N PRO A 54 -3.31 -5.07 17.95
CA PRO A 54 -3.27 -6.47 18.35
C PRO A 54 -4.63 -7.01 18.85
N VAL A 55 -5.60 -6.14 19.10
CA VAL A 55 -6.91 -6.49 19.69
C VAL A 55 -8.06 -6.19 18.74
N ARG A 56 -8.07 -5.00 18.16
CA ARG A 56 -9.12 -4.56 17.25
C ARG A 56 -8.70 -4.81 15.81
N ARG A 57 -9.67 -5.06 14.95
CA ARG A 57 -9.43 -5.04 13.50
C ARG A 57 -9.28 -3.59 13.04
N ASP A 58 -8.12 -3.05 13.30
CA ASP A 58 -7.67 -1.71 12.88
C ASP A 58 -6.15 -1.75 12.71
N PHE A 59 -5.58 -0.71 12.16
CA PHE A 59 -4.14 -0.57 12.14
C PHE A 59 -3.61 0.13 13.40
N VAL A 60 -2.30 0.13 13.56
CA VAL A 60 -1.61 0.76 14.68
C VAL A 60 -2.07 2.22 14.85
N ASP A 61 -2.38 2.62 16.08
CA ASP A 61 -2.75 3.99 16.37
C ASP A 61 -1.53 4.95 16.37
N LYS A 62 -1.79 6.23 16.54
CA LYS A 62 -0.76 7.28 16.57
C LYS A 62 0.35 6.95 17.58
N THR A 63 -0.02 6.59 18.80
CA THR A 63 0.94 6.29 19.88
C THR A 63 1.79 5.07 19.55
N GLY A 64 1.17 4.03 19.00
CA GLY A 64 1.88 2.83 18.55
C GLY A 64 2.81 3.13 17.38
N PHE A 65 2.38 3.97 16.41
CA PHE A 65 3.21 4.38 15.30
C PHE A 65 4.41 5.23 15.76
N GLU A 66 4.22 6.17 16.68
CA GLU A 66 5.30 6.95 17.32
C GLU A 66 6.32 6.05 18.02
N ALA A 67 5.84 5.07 18.78
CA ALA A 67 6.68 4.10 19.47
C ALA A 67 7.48 3.23 18.48
N LEU A 68 6.82 2.72 17.43
CA LEU A 68 7.44 1.92 16.38
C LEU A 68 8.60 2.67 15.72
N LEU A 69 8.34 3.89 15.21
CA LEU A 69 9.36 4.66 14.49
C LEU A 69 10.51 5.05 15.42
N SER A 70 10.20 5.44 16.68
CA SER A 70 11.23 5.73 17.68
C SER A 70 12.12 4.52 17.94
N GLU A 71 11.56 3.31 18.07
CA GLU A 71 12.30 2.07 18.31
C GLU A 71 13.14 1.66 17.11
N ARG A 72 12.69 1.93 15.88
CA ARG A 72 13.45 1.70 14.65
C ARG A 72 14.52 2.75 14.39
N GLY A 73 14.65 3.76 15.28
CA GLY A 73 15.63 4.83 15.14
C GLY A 73 15.34 5.78 13.99
N ILE A 74 14.05 5.99 13.69
CA ILE A 74 13.57 6.95 12.68
C ILE A 74 13.20 8.25 13.39
N ALA A 75 13.73 9.37 12.91
CA ALA A 75 13.41 10.71 13.39
C ALA A 75 12.43 11.41 12.43
N ASN A 76 11.79 12.48 12.90
CA ASN A 76 10.82 13.24 12.09
C ASN A 76 11.42 13.91 10.85
N ASP A 77 12.70 14.19 10.85
CA ASP A 77 13.42 14.83 9.77
C ASP A 77 14.17 13.85 8.84
N ASP A 78 14.17 12.56 9.17
CA ASP A 78 14.76 11.55 8.30
C ASP A 78 13.97 11.37 7.00
N THR A 79 14.68 11.08 5.92
CA THR A 79 14.10 10.55 4.70
C THR A 79 13.97 9.02 4.83
N VAL A 80 12.75 8.52 4.71
CA VAL A 80 12.48 7.08 4.78
C VAL A 80 12.40 6.49 3.38
N LEU A 81 13.24 5.50 3.09
CA LEU A 81 13.25 4.74 1.83
C LEU A 81 12.58 3.39 2.06
N LEU A 82 11.35 3.25 1.60
CA LEU A 82 10.59 1.99 1.73
C LEU A 82 10.85 1.05 0.56
N TYR A 83 10.92 -0.25 0.86
CA TYR A 83 10.89 -1.30 -0.15
C TYR A 83 10.32 -2.60 0.40
N GLY A 84 9.92 -3.50 -0.50
CA GLY A 84 9.44 -4.82 -0.15
C GLY A 84 9.41 -5.75 -1.36
N GLY A 85 9.04 -6.98 -1.14
CA GLY A 85 8.81 -7.98 -2.19
C GLY A 85 7.47 -7.78 -2.90
N ASN A 86 7.17 -8.70 -3.82
CA ASN A 86 5.88 -8.78 -4.52
C ASN A 86 5.41 -7.42 -5.06
N ASN A 87 6.25 -6.77 -5.92
CA ASN A 87 5.99 -5.46 -6.53
C ASN A 87 5.73 -4.34 -5.49
N ASN A 88 6.44 -4.33 -4.37
CA ASN A 88 6.28 -3.32 -3.31
C ASN A 88 4.89 -3.29 -2.64
N TRP A 89 4.15 -4.34 -2.70
CA TRP A 89 2.79 -4.40 -2.17
C TRP A 89 2.69 -3.86 -0.73
N PHE A 90 3.41 -4.48 0.21
CA PHE A 90 3.37 -4.05 1.61
C PHE A 90 4.21 -2.80 1.89
N ALA A 91 5.22 -2.51 1.06
CA ALA A 91 5.94 -1.24 1.16
C ALA A 91 5.03 -0.04 0.79
N ALA A 92 4.19 -0.18 -0.23
CA ALA A 92 3.17 0.82 -0.56
C ALA A 92 2.09 0.95 0.53
N TYR A 93 1.75 -0.17 1.21
CA TYR A 93 0.86 -0.14 2.35
C TYR A 93 1.48 0.63 3.53
N ALA A 94 2.75 0.39 3.86
CA ALA A 94 3.46 1.17 4.87
C ALA A 94 3.59 2.65 4.46
N TYR A 95 3.89 2.93 3.18
CA TYR A 95 3.94 4.30 2.65
C TYR A 95 2.65 5.07 2.98
N TRP A 96 1.50 4.44 2.76
CA TRP A 96 0.20 5.03 3.10
C TRP A 96 0.06 5.33 4.60
N TYR A 97 0.58 4.47 5.51
CA TYR A 97 0.59 4.77 6.96
C TYR A 97 1.45 5.98 7.29
N PHE A 98 2.64 6.08 6.68
CA PHE A 98 3.51 7.24 6.89
C PHE A 98 2.81 8.53 6.48
N LYS A 99 2.13 8.52 5.34
CA LYS A 99 1.33 9.68 4.89
C LYS A 99 0.16 9.99 5.82
N LEU A 100 -0.57 8.96 6.29
CA LEU A 100 -1.66 9.13 7.26
C LEU A 100 -1.22 9.85 8.53
N TYR A 101 0.00 9.58 9.00
CA TYR A 101 0.56 10.14 10.24
C TYR A 101 1.50 11.31 10.00
N GLY A 102 1.51 11.88 8.80
CA GLY A 102 2.16 13.16 8.48
C GLY A 102 3.67 13.08 8.29
N HIS A 103 4.22 11.92 7.89
CA HIS A 103 5.62 11.82 7.50
C HIS A 103 5.75 12.03 6.00
N ASP A 104 6.22 13.22 5.59
CA ASP A 104 6.26 13.61 4.17
C ASP A 104 7.57 13.25 3.45
N LYS A 105 8.67 13.09 4.19
CA LYS A 105 9.97 12.70 3.62
C LYS A 105 10.06 11.19 3.42
N ILE A 106 9.22 10.68 2.53
CA ILE A 106 9.10 9.25 2.28
C ILE A 106 9.20 8.95 0.79
N LEU A 107 10.00 7.95 0.44
CA LEU A 107 10.24 7.50 -0.91
C LEU A 107 10.02 5.99 -1.01
N LEU A 108 9.62 5.51 -2.18
CA LEU A 108 9.48 4.10 -2.48
C LEU A 108 10.55 3.69 -3.51
N LEU A 109 11.24 2.59 -3.28
CA LEU A 109 12.17 2.01 -4.25
C LEU A 109 11.40 1.40 -5.43
N ASP A 110 11.57 1.92 -6.63
CA ASP A 110 10.92 1.40 -7.84
C ASP A 110 11.40 -0.03 -8.14
N GLY A 111 10.46 -0.97 -8.21
CA GLY A 111 10.74 -2.39 -8.37
C GLY A 111 11.04 -3.16 -7.08
N GLY A 112 11.27 -2.46 -5.98
CA GLY A 112 11.47 -3.05 -4.64
C GLY A 112 12.56 -4.11 -4.59
N ARG A 113 12.39 -5.10 -3.71
CA ARG A 113 13.31 -6.25 -3.56
C ARG A 113 13.54 -6.98 -4.88
N LYS A 114 12.48 -7.19 -5.67
CA LYS A 114 12.57 -7.94 -6.92
C LYS A 114 13.57 -7.32 -7.90
N LYS A 115 13.48 -6.02 -8.12
CA LYS A 115 14.40 -5.31 -9.02
C LYS A 115 15.82 -5.28 -8.47
N TRP A 116 15.97 -5.07 -7.16
CA TRP A 116 17.25 -5.12 -6.47
C TRP A 116 18.00 -6.45 -6.70
N GLU A 117 17.27 -7.57 -6.54
CA GLU A 117 17.81 -8.93 -6.76
C GLU A 117 18.09 -9.21 -8.24
N LEU A 118 17.20 -8.79 -9.17
CA LEU A 118 17.42 -8.92 -10.61
C LEU A 118 18.65 -8.16 -11.10
N ASP A 119 18.97 -7.02 -10.49
CA ASP A 119 20.16 -6.24 -10.76
C ASP A 119 21.40 -6.80 -10.03
N SER A 120 21.26 -7.95 -9.35
CA SER A 120 22.34 -8.63 -8.61
C SER A 120 23.05 -7.73 -7.59
N ARG A 121 22.29 -6.84 -6.94
CA ARG A 121 22.81 -5.94 -5.90
C ARG A 121 23.00 -6.67 -4.58
N GLU A 122 23.88 -6.13 -3.75
CA GLU A 122 24.25 -6.72 -2.47
C GLU A 122 23.05 -6.83 -1.52
N LEU A 123 22.96 -7.97 -0.83
CA LEU A 123 22.09 -8.20 0.31
C LEU A 123 22.95 -8.54 1.54
N SER A 124 22.53 -8.09 2.71
CA SER A 124 23.14 -8.35 4.00
C SER A 124 22.17 -9.09 4.93
N THR A 125 22.71 -9.80 5.90
CA THR A 125 21.96 -10.34 7.04
C THR A 125 22.26 -9.57 8.33
N ASP A 126 23.08 -8.51 8.26
CA ASP A 126 23.51 -7.72 9.40
C ASP A 126 22.39 -6.78 9.83
N VAL A 127 21.84 -6.97 11.02
CA VAL A 127 20.78 -6.11 11.56
C VAL A 127 21.39 -4.79 12.09
N PRO A 128 21.04 -3.64 11.50
CA PRO A 128 21.62 -2.37 11.90
C PRO A 128 21.21 -2.00 13.33
N GLN A 129 22.18 -1.52 14.11
CA GLN A 129 21.92 -0.97 15.44
C GLN A 129 21.69 0.55 15.31
N ARG A 130 20.45 0.99 15.46
CA ARG A 130 20.11 2.41 15.43
C ARG A 130 19.71 2.89 16.83
N PRO A 131 20.21 4.04 17.28
CA PRO A 131 19.76 4.63 18.54
C PRO A 131 18.26 4.92 18.49
N ARG A 132 17.55 4.69 19.59
CA ARG A 132 16.14 5.09 19.70
C ARG A 132 16.01 6.61 19.55
N THR A 133 15.03 7.04 18.80
CA THR A 133 14.67 8.45 18.59
C THR A 133 13.46 8.86 19.44
N SER A 134 13.03 10.10 19.27
CA SER A 134 11.76 10.62 19.81
C SER A 134 10.91 11.10 18.65
N TYR A 135 10.16 10.17 18.03
CA TYR A 135 9.29 10.45 16.90
C TYR A 135 7.93 10.97 17.36
N THR A 136 7.39 11.97 16.68
CA THR A 136 6.06 12.52 16.93
C THR A 136 5.23 12.50 15.63
N ALA A 137 4.10 11.85 15.65
CA ALA A 137 3.16 11.78 14.54
C ALA A 137 2.09 12.88 14.63
N THR A 138 1.47 13.21 13.50
CA THR A 138 0.24 14.00 13.49
C THR A 138 -0.98 13.12 13.79
N GLU A 139 -2.15 13.71 13.96
CA GLU A 139 -3.40 12.95 13.89
C GLU A 139 -3.58 12.41 12.47
N GLN A 140 -4.34 11.31 12.35
CA GLN A 140 -4.60 10.69 11.05
C GLN A 140 -5.22 11.68 10.06
N ASP A 141 -4.67 11.76 8.87
CA ASP A 141 -5.27 12.52 7.78
C ASP A 141 -6.50 11.77 7.21
N ALA A 142 -7.69 12.21 7.60
CA ALA A 142 -8.96 11.65 7.15
C ALA A 142 -9.21 11.79 5.63
N SER A 143 -8.42 12.61 4.94
CA SER A 143 -8.52 12.74 3.47
C SER A 143 -7.94 11.53 2.74
N LEU A 144 -7.13 10.70 3.39
CA LEU A 144 -6.46 9.55 2.79
C LEU A 144 -7.16 8.21 3.05
N ARG A 145 -8.06 8.15 4.03
CA ARG A 145 -8.78 6.94 4.45
C ARG A 145 -10.28 7.07 4.20
N ALA A 146 -10.89 6.08 3.58
CA ALA A 146 -12.34 5.95 3.50
C ALA A 146 -12.83 4.95 4.56
N LEU A 147 -13.94 5.27 5.20
CA LEU A 147 -14.64 4.38 6.13
C LEU A 147 -15.93 3.84 5.49
N ARG A 148 -16.46 2.76 6.05
CA ARG A 148 -17.63 2.03 5.56
C ARG A 148 -18.80 2.93 5.12
N ASP A 149 -19.18 3.88 5.96
CA ASP A 149 -20.35 4.73 5.68
C ASP A 149 -20.12 5.68 4.51
N GLU A 150 -18.87 6.16 4.35
CA GLU A 150 -18.45 6.95 3.17
C GLU A 150 -18.48 6.09 1.90
N VAL A 151 -18.03 4.85 1.97
CA VAL A 151 -18.06 3.91 0.84
C VAL A 151 -19.50 3.64 0.40
N LEU A 152 -20.40 3.36 1.34
CA LEU A 152 -21.83 3.16 1.04
C LEU A 152 -22.46 4.42 0.38
N ALA A 153 -22.15 5.60 0.87
CA ALA A 153 -22.64 6.86 0.31
C ALA A 153 -22.05 7.19 -1.07
N SER A 154 -20.95 6.55 -1.46
CA SER A 154 -20.22 6.77 -2.72
C SER A 154 -20.71 5.93 -3.89
N ILE A 155 -21.52 4.90 -3.64
CA ILE A 155 -22.06 4.01 -4.69
C ILE A 155 -22.82 4.84 -5.74
N GLY A 156 -22.41 4.69 -7.02
CA GLY A 156 -22.99 5.42 -8.15
C GLY A 156 -22.62 6.91 -8.24
N LYS A 157 -21.82 7.44 -7.33
CA LYS A 157 -21.45 8.87 -7.29
C LYS A 157 -19.97 9.12 -7.52
N ARG A 158 -19.10 8.30 -6.92
CA ARG A 158 -17.64 8.39 -7.02
C ARG A 158 -17.09 7.20 -7.80
N ASN A 159 -15.82 7.27 -8.18
CA ASN A 159 -15.13 6.08 -8.66
C ASN A 159 -14.91 5.11 -7.49
N LEU A 160 -15.32 3.86 -7.66
CA LEU A 160 -14.97 2.76 -6.78
C LEU A 160 -14.06 1.80 -7.55
N VAL A 161 -12.88 1.51 -7.04
CA VAL A 161 -11.89 0.66 -7.70
C VAL A 161 -11.64 -0.58 -6.86
N ASP A 162 -12.11 -1.72 -7.35
CA ASP A 162 -11.79 -3.02 -6.78
C ASP A 162 -10.49 -3.54 -7.40
N VAL A 163 -9.45 -3.66 -6.60
CA VAL A 163 -8.13 -4.03 -7.08
C VAL A 163 -7.81 -5.50 -6.91
N ARG A 164 -8.79 -6.30 -6.49
CA ARG A 164 -8.68 -7.77 -6.37
C ARG A 164 -8.64 -8.43 -7.75
N SER A 165 -8.39 -9.74 -7.76
CA SER A 165 -8.46 -10.52 -8.98
C SER A 165 -9.87 -10.48 -9.60
N PRO A 166 -10.01 -10.73 -10.93
CA PRO A 166 -11.32 -10.84 -11.56
C PRO A 166 -12.21 -11.92 -10.95
N ASP A 167 -11.63 -13.00 -10.46
CA ASP A 167 -12.41 -14.08 -9.82
C ASP A 167 -12.95 -13.67 -8.43
N GLU A 168 -12.19 -12.90 -7.66
CA GLU A 168 -12.69 -12.30 -6.41
C GLU A 168 -13.79 -11.28 -6.70
N PHE A 169 -13.60 -10.42 -7.71
CA PHE A 169 -14.56 -9.40 -8.11
C PHE A 169 -15.89 -10.00 -8.57
N THR A 170 -15.85 -10.98 -9.47
CA THR A 170 -17.06 -11.61 -10.00
C THR A 170 -17.77 -12.53 -9.02
N GLY A 171 -17.13 -12.85 -7.90
CA GLY A 171 -17.66 -13.75 -6.88
C GLY A 171 -17.41 -15.23 -7.16
N ARG A 172 -16.58 -15.57 -8.16
CA ARG A 172 -16.14 -16.96 -8.38
C ARG A 172 -15.18 -17.45 -7.30
N LEU A 173 -14.44 -16.54 -6.68
CA LEU A 173 -13.51 -16.79 -5.60
C LEU A 173 -13.84 -15.88 -4.42
N LEU A 174 -13.92 -16.44 -3.20
CA LEU A 174 -14.19 -15.65 -2.00
C LEU A 174 -12.93 -14.96 -1.49
N ALA A 175 -11.81 -15.70 -1.41
CA ALA A 175 -10.49 -15.20 -1.08
C ALA A 175 -9.41 -16.14 -1.63
N PRO A 176 -8.15 -15.71 -1.81
CA PRO A 176 -7.05 -16.60 -2.17
C PRO A 176 -6.90 -17.75 -1.19
N ALA A 177 -6.64 -18.96 -1.68
CA ALA A 177 -6.63 -20.19 -0.86
C ALA A 177 -5.60 -20.16 0.29
N HIS A 178 -4.50 -19.43 0.11
CA HIS A 178 -3.44 -19.27 1.12
C HIS A 178 -3.76 -18.24 2.21
N LEU A 179 -4.90 -17.54 2.10
CA LEU A 179 -5.34 -16.51 3.05
C LEU A 179 -6.79 -16.73 3.50
N PRO A 180 -7.16 -17.93 3.97
CA PRO A 180 -8.54 -18.28 4.28
C PRO A 180 -9.13 -17.50 5.48
N GLN A 181 -8.29 -17.04 6.39
CA GLN A 181 -8.71 -16.29 7.59
C GLN A 181 -9.24 -14.88 7.28
N GLU A 182 -9.04 -14.40 6.07
CA GLU A 182 -9.46 -13.06 5.66
C GLU A 182 -10.64 -13.12 4.68
N GLN A 183 -11.48 -14.14 4.79
CA GLN A 183 -12.66 -14.29 3.96
C GLN A 183 -13.84 -13.47 4.52
N ALA A 184 -14.57 -12.85 3.59
CA ALA A 184 -15.85 -12.22 3.88
C ALA A 184 -16.98 -13.25 3.93
N GLN A 185 -18.15 -12.86 4.46
CA GLN A 185 -19.34 -13.71 4.53
C GLN A 185 -20.00 -13.92 3.15
N ARG A 186 -19.78 -13.03 2.21
CA ARG A 186 -20.34 -13.03 0.85
C ARG A 186 -19.26 -12.75 -0.18
N ALA A 187 -19.39 -13.39 -1.33
CA ALA A 187 -18.60 -13.12 -2.53
C ALA A 187 -19.21 -11.98 -3.35
N GLY A 188 -18.43 -11.40 -4.26
CA GLY A 188 -18.87 -10.35 -5.18
C GLY A 188 -18.11 -9.04 -4.99
N HIS A 189 -18.73 -7.93 -5.36
CA HIS A 189 -18.12 -6.60 -5.31
C HIS A 189 -19.13 -5.51 -4.93
N ILE A 190 -18.61 -4.33 -4.60
CA ILE A 190 -19.44 -3.14 -4.32
C ILE A 190 -20.08 -2.67 -5.64
N PRO A 191 -21.40 -2.40 -5.68
CA PRO A 191 -22.05 -1.94 -6.90
C PRO A 191 -21.37 -0.73 -7.52
N THR A 192 -21.33 -0.68 -8.84
CA THR A 192 -20.66 0.34 -9.66
C THR A 192 -19.13 0.35 -9.61
N ALA A 193 -18.49 -0.53 -8.86
CA ALA A 193 -17.04 -0.64 -8.82
C ALA A 193 -16.48 -1.11 -10.18
N ARG A 194 -15.29 -0.59 -10.52
CA ARG A 194 -14.49 -1.05 -11.66
C ARG A 194 -13.41 -1.99 -11.15
N ASN A 195 -13.21 -3.13 -11.82
CA ASN A 195 -12.15 -4.06 -11.47
C ASN A 195 -10.84 -3.70 -12.18
N VAL A 196 -9.85 -3.28 -11.43
CA VAL A 196 -8.50 -3.03 -11.93
C VAL A 196 -7.52 -3.76 -11.02
N PRO A 197 -7.14 -5.00 -11.32
CA PRO A 197 -6.19 -5.76 -10.50
C PRO A 197 -4.91 -4.97 -10.25
N TRP A 198 -4.52 -4.83 -8.99
CA TRP A 198 -3.38 -4.00 -8.57
C TRP A 198 -2.07 -4.31 -9.29
N SER A 199 -1.84 -5.60 -9.58
CA SER A 199 -0.62 -6.07 -10.26
C SER A 199 -0.47 -5.56 -11.69
N LYS A 200 -1.56 -5.10 -12.33
CA LYS A 200 -1.50 -4.50 -13.67
C LYS A 200 -0.75 -3.16 -13.70
N ALA A 201 -0.52 -2.54 -12.55
CA ALA A 201 0.25 -1.30 -12.47
C ALA A 201 1.77 -1.52 -12.47
N ALA A 202 2.24 -2.77 -12.34
CA ALA A 202 3.65 -3.12 -12.33
C ALA A 202 4.08 -3.80 -13.65
N ASN A 203 5.36 -3.61 -13.99
CA ASN A 203 6.08 -4.35 -15.01
C ASN A 203 6.55 -5.71 -14.49
N GLU A 204 7.06 -6.55 -15.38
CA GLU A 204 7.57 -7.88 -15.00
C GLU A 204 8.75 -7.84 -14.01
N ASP A 205 9.57 -6.78 -14.03
CA ASP A 205 10.67 -6.59 -13.09
C ASP A 205 10.26 -5.97 -11.76
N GLY A 206 8.98 -5.70 -11.56
CA GLY A 206 8.40 -5.12 -10.35
C GLY A 206 8.34 -3.59 -10.34
N THR A 207 8.94 -2.91 -11.31
CA THR A 207 8.86 -1.45 -11.42
C THR A 207 7.43 -1.01 -11.79
N PHE A 208 7.05 0.19 -11.41
CA PHE A 208 5.77 0.75 -11.85
C PHE A 208 5.80 1.05 -13.36
N ARG A 209 4.69 0.84 -14.04
CA ARG A 209 4.51 1.27 -15.43
C ARG A 209 4.67 2.78 -15.56
N SER A 210 4.95 3.25 -16.77
CA SER A 210 5.01 4.69 -17.05
C SER A 210 3.67 5.39 -16.78
N ASP A 211 3.71 6.69 -16.52
CA ASP A 211 2.52 7.48 -16.22
C ASP A 211 1.49 7.40 -17.36
N ASP A 212 1.94 7.39 -18.62
CA ASP A 212 1.04 7.21 -19.78
C ASP A 212 0.36 5.84 -19.79
N GLN A 213 1.10 4.78 -19.49
CA GLN A 213 0.55 3.42 -19.39
C GLN A 213 -0.42 3.30 -18.21
N LEU A 214 -0.12 3.95 -17.08
CA LEU A 214 -1.00 3.97 -15.93
C LEU A 214 -2.27 4.79 -16.21
N ARG A 215 -2.17 5.95 -16.87
CA ARG A 215 -3.34 6.71 -17.33
C ARG A 215 -4.20 5.90 -18.29
N GLN A 216 -3.59 5.21 -19.24
CA GLN A 216 -4.33 4.32 -20.13
C GLN A 216 -5.05 3.21 -19.37
N LEU A 217 -4.39 2.57 -18.39
CA LEU A 217 -4.99 1.52 -17.55
C LEU A 217 -6.23 2.01 -16.78
N TYR A 218 -6.12 3.15 -16.12
CA TYR A 218 -7.18 3.63 -15.21
C TYR A 218 -8.23 4.50 -15.91
N GLN A 219 -7.84 5.47 -16.72
CA GLN A 219 -8.79 6.33 -17.45
C GLN A 219 -9.29 5.66 -18.73
N GLY A 220 -8.38 5.10 -19.54
CA GLY A 220 -8.71 4.53 -20.84
C GLY A 220 -9.47 3.22 -20.69
N ASP A 221 -8.81 2.19 -20.20
CA ASP A 221 -9.35 0.82 -20.19
C ASP A 221 -10.43 0.62 -19.11
N ALA A 222 -10.21 1.15 -17.91
CA ALA A 222 -11.16 1.02 -16.79
C ALA A 222 -12.24 2.10 -16.80
N GLY A 223 -12.06 3.19 -17.55
CA GLY A 223 -13.04 4.27 -17.68
C GLY A 223 -13.25 5.07 -16.40
N LEU A 224 -12.21 5.24 -15.56
CA LEU A 224 -12.29 6.10 -14.38
C LEU A 224 -12.33 7.57 -14.81
N ASP A 225 -13.26 8.32 -14.23
CA ASP A 225 -13.35 9.75 -14.39
C ASP A 225 -12.44 10.46 -13.39
N PHE A 226 -11.28 10.95 -13.82
CA PHE A 226 -10.32 11.65 -12.95
C PHE A 226 -10.83 13.01 -12.45
N GLY A 227 -11.99 13.48 -12.89
CA GLY A 227 -12.69 14.62 -12.31
C GLY A 227 -13.50 14.28 -11.06
N LYS A 228 -13.56 12.99 -10.68
CA LYS A 228 -14.31 12.51 -9.50
C LYS A 228 -13.36 11.97 -8.44
N ASP A 229 -13.80 12.11 -7.19
CA ASP A 229 -13.18 11.43 -6.06
C ASP A 229 -13.15 9.91 -6.30
N THR A 230 -12.10 9.26 -5.83
CA THR A 230 -11.89 7.82 -6.01
C THR A 230 -11.68 7.13 -4.67
N ILE A 231 -12.31 5.97 -4.48
CA ILE A 231 -12.03 5.06 -3.36
C ILE A 231 -11.54 3.74 -3.93
N ALA A 232 -10.32 3.35 -3.55
CA ALA A 232 -9.76 2.04 -3.86
C ALA A 232 -9.98 1.08 -2.70
N TYR A 233 -10.30 -0.17 -3.00
CA TYR A 233 -10.45 -1.23 -1.99
C TYR A 233 -9.95 -2.56 -2.52
N CYS A 234 -9.56 -3.45 -1.61
CA CYS A 234 -9.18 -4.81 -1.93
C CYS A 234 -9.82 -5.82 -0.97
N ARG A 235 -9.03 -6.54 -0.20
CA ARG A 235 -9.48 -7.46 0.84
C ARG A 235 -9.36 -6.88 2.24
N ILE A 236 -8.18 -6.30 2.59
CA ILE A 236 -7.89 -5.69 3.89
C ILE A 236 -7.16 -4.33 3.78
N GLY A 237 -7.08 -3.73 2.60
CA GLY A 237 -6.50 -2.40 2.38
C GLY A 237 -5.06 -2.37 1.86
N GLU A 238 -4.35 -3.49 1.85
CA GLU A 238 -2.94 -3.58 1.48
C GLU A 238 -2.70 -3.46 -0.04
N ARG A 239 -3.43 -4.23 -0.86
CA ARG A 239 -3.35 -4.13 -2.34
C ARG A 239 -3.90 -2.81 -2.85
N SER A 240 -4.92 -2.28 -2.18
CA SER A 240 -5.51 -1.00 -2.56
C SER A 240 -4.65 0.18 -2.14
N ALA A 241 -3.79 0.07 -1.14
CA ALA A 241 -2.77 1.07 -0.84
C ALA A 241 -1.73 1.21 -1.97
N HIS A 242 -1.38 0.10 -2.65
CA HIS A 242 -0.54 0.16 -3.85
C HIS A 242 -1.24 0.93 -4.99
N THR A 243 -2.54 0.68 -5.22
CA THR A 243 -3.32 1.44 -6.21
C THR A 243 -3.51 2.90 -5.77
N TRP A 244 -3.71 3.15 -4.46
CA TRP A 244 -3.73 4.50 -3.91
C TRP A 244 -2.44 5.25 -4.22
N PHE A 245 -1.27 4.63 -3.98
CA PHE A 245 0.03 5.21 -4.33
C PHE A 245 0.12 5.56 -5.82
N VAL A 246 -0.32 4.66 -6.71
CA VAL A 246 -0.33 4.93 -8.15
C VAL A 246 -1.21 6.12 -8.50
N LEU A 247 -2.46 6.13 -8.04
CA LEU A 247 -3.40 7.18 -8.41
C LEU A 247 -3.07 8.51 -7.74
N HIS A 248 -2.77 8.49 -6.45
CA HIS A 248 -2.54 9.70 -5.64
C HIS A 248 -1.16 10.29 -5.91
N GLU A 249 -0.10 9.48 -5.81
CA GLU A 249 1.28 9.98 -5.86
C GLU A 249 1.85 10.04 -7.29
N LEU A 250 1.62 9.02 -8.12
CA LEU A 250 2.19 8.98 -9.47
C LEU A 250 1.32 9.70 -10.49
N LEU A 251 0.00 9.63 -10.39
CA LEU A 251 -0.92 10.25 -11.35
C LEU A 251 -1.53 11.57 -10.88
N ASP A 252 -1.09 12.07 -9.71
CA ASP A 252 -1.47 13.37 -9.14
C ASP A 252 -2.99 13.55 -9.00
N GLN A 253 -3.66 12.49 -8.44
CA GLN A 253 -5.09 12.52 -8.14
C GLN A 253 -5.29 12.75 -6.64
N PRO A 254 -5.45 13.98 -6.16
CA PRO A 254 -5.41 14.29 -4.73
C PRO A 254 -6.61 13.74 -3.94
N ASN A 255 -7.71 13.43 -4.61
CA ASN A 255 -8.95 12.99 -3.98
C ASN A 255 -9.12 11.46 -4.05
N VAL A 256 -8.02 10.71 -3.80
CA VAL A 256 -8.05 9.25 -3.74
C VAL A 256 -7.93 8.80 -2.29
N LYS A 257 -8.84 7.94 -1.87
CA LYS A 257 -8.83 7.32 -0.54
C LYS A 257 -8.64 5.82 -0.63
N ASN A 258 -7.96 5.26 0.37
CA ASN A 258 -7.89 3.82 0.59
C ASN A 258 -8.97 3.40 1.58
N TYR A 259 -9.81 2.44 1.22
CA TYR A 259 -10.75 1.78 2.13
C TYR A 259 -10.10 0.51 2.67
N ASP A 260 -9.47 0.59 3.82
CA ASP A 260 -8.77 -0.52 4.45
C ASP A 260 -9.70 -1.58 5.06
N GLY A 261 -10.92 -1.23 5.46
CA GLY A 261 -11.98 -2.18 5.79
C GLY A 261 -12.22 -3.19 4.66
N SER A 262 -12.23 -2.71 3.44
CA SER A 262 -12.21 -3.49 2.21
C SER A 262 -13.28 -4.58 2.15
N TRP A 263 -13.06 -5.62 1.35
CA TRP A 263 -14.07 -6.67 1.17
C TRP A 263 -14.30 -7.51 2.41
N THR A 264 -13.30 -7.71 3.25
CA THR A 264 -13.44 -8.44 4.52
C THR A 264 -14.46 -7.78 5.45
N GLU A 265 -14.50 -6.45 5.48
CA GLU A 265 -15.57 -5.71 6.18
C GLU A 265 -16.85 -5.69 5.35
N TYR A 266 -16.79 -5.12 4.13
CA TYR A 266 -17.97 -4.84 3.32
C TYR A 266 -18.80 -6.11 3.02
N GLY A 267 -18.15 -7.18 2.58
CA GLY A 267 -18.81 -8.46 2.28
C GLY A 267 -19.32 -9.23 3.50
N SER A 268 -19.06 -8.70 4.72
CA SER A 268 -19.59 -9.26 5.98
C SER A 268 -20.68 -8.40 6.61
N LEU A 269 -20.98 -7.22 6.03
CA LEU A 269 -22.02 -6.34 6.53
C LEU A 269 -23.42 -6.88 6.20
N VAL A 270 -24.34 -6.68 7.14
CA VAL A 270 -25.75 -7.06 6.94
C VAL A 270 -26.47 -5.97 6.17
N GLY A 271 -27.22 -6.34 5.12
CA GLY A 271 -28.14 -5.46 4.42
C GLY A 271 -27.49 -4.49 3.42
N VAL A 272 -26.17 -4.61 3.14
CA VAL A 272 -25.52 -3.79 2.12
C VAL A 272 -25.71 -4.37 0.72
N PRO A 273 -25.74 -3.52 -0.34
CA PRO A 273 -25.86 -4.01 -1.70
C PRO A 273 -24.55 -4.67 -2.18
N ILE A 274 -24.68 -5.81 -2.84
CA ILE A 274 -23.56 -6.57 -3.44
C ILE A 274 -23.95 -6.93 -4.88
N GLU A 275 -23.00 -6.84 -5.80
CA GLU A 275 -23.15 -7.35 -7.16
C GLU A 275 -22.27 -8.57 -7.40
N LEU A 276 -22.73 -9.47 -8.27
CA LEU A 276 -22.03 -10.65 -8.76
C LEU A 276 -21.84 -10.57 -10.28
N GLY A 277 -20.80 -11.23 -10.78
CA GLY A 277 -20.51 -11.26 -12.21
C GLY A 277 -19.68 -10.06 -12.67
N GLU A 278 -19.63 -9.86 -13.98
CA GLU A 278 -18.86 -8.75 -14.57
C GLU A 278 -19.54 -7.41 -14.26
N ALA A 279 -18.73 -6.33 -14.19
CA ALA A 279 -19.26 -4.98 -14.03
C ALA A 279 -20.20 -4.62 -15.19
N ARG A 280 -21.34 -4.03 -14.89
CA ARG A 280 -22.32 -3.57 -15.88
C ARG A 280 -22.00 -2.19 -16.40
#